data_ba7844768ac6592b5e19ec5ff67115e6
#
_entry.id   ba7844768ac6592b5e19ec5ff67115e6
#
_cell.length_a   1.000
_cell.length_b   1.000
_cell.length_c   1.000
_cell.angle_alpha   90.00
_cell.angle_beta   90.00
_cell.angle_gamma   90.00
#
_symmetry.space_group_name_H-M   'P 1'
#
loop_
_entity.id
_entity.type
_entity.pdbx_description
1 polymer ?
#
loop_
_entity_poly.entity_id
_entity_poly.type
_entity_poly.pdbx_seq_one_letter_code
_entity_poly.pdbx_strand_id
1 'polypeptide(L)'
;MEILQIINRDLFLNLDDSDSSFTLSVSPIARSAPEAEPMLKPKMSKAYIVIQQNFSPKELTFWSQYGITGEILKTYKAVSLKEFRSENSDGKPFYLTSSEQEPIFGYIGKRHVKIYRPFSEIRFLYGGNFGENYCFGLEQLPAKGDTLFITGGEKDVMTLAAHGFHAICFNSETATIPASIIRKLSPRFKHIILLYDVDKTGLDVSRKHQ
;
A
#
# COMPACT_ATOMS: atom_id res chain seq x y z
N MET A 1 -2.72 -14.28 21.15
CA MET A 1 -3.39 -15.56 20.88
C MET A 1 -4.82 -15.39 20.38
N GLU A 2 -5.66 -14.53 20.97
CA GLU A 2 -7.06 -14.36 20.53
C GLU A 2 -7.27 -13.92 19.08
N ILE A 3 -6.45 -12.99 18.55
CA ILE A 3 -6.60 -12.47 17.18
C ILE A 3 -6.30 -13.55 16.13
N LEU A 4 -5.28 -14.37 16.34
CA LEU A 4 -4.96 -15.50 15.45
C LEU A 4 -6.07 -16.56 15.45
N GLN A 5 -6.70 -16.81 16.61
CA GLN A 5 -7.84 -17.72 16.72
C GLN A 5 -9.08 -17.16 16.02
N ILE A 6 -9.32 -15.85 16.08
CA ILE A 6 -10.43 -15.19 15.36
C ILE A 6 -10.21 -15.28 13.85
N ILE A 7 -9.02 -14.95 13.36
CA ILE A 7 -8.67 -15.05 11.96
C ILE A 7 -8.73 -16.50 11.48
N ASN A 8 -8.24 -17.45 12.26
CA ASN A 8 -8.28 -18.88 11.95
C ASN A 8 -9.73 -19.41 11.85
N ARG A 9 -10.59 -18.99 12.79
CA ARG A 9 -12.00 -19.37 12.82
C ARG A 9 -12.80 -18.76 11.67
N ASP A 10 -12.59 -17.46 11.37
CA ASP A 10 -13.39 -16.71 10.42
C ASP A 10 -12.94 -16.93 8.96
N LEU A 11 -11.69 -17.35 8.75
CA LEU A 11 -11.13 -17.67 7.44
C LEU A 11 -10.96 -19.17 7.16
N PHE A 12 -11.41 -20.06 8.08
CA PHE A 12 -11.27 -21.52 7.96
C PHE A 12 -9.83 -21.99 7.68
N LEU A 13 -8.85 -21.27 8.19
CA LEU A 13 -7.44 -21.60 8.08
C LEU A 13 -7.12 -22.63 9.18
N ASN A 14 -7.00 -23.92 8.89
CA ASN A 14 -6.58 -24.95 9.85
C ASN A 14 -5.11 -24.73 10.26
N LEU A 15 -4.86 -23.70 11.05
CA LEU A 15 -3.56 -23.43 11.64
C LEU A 15 -3.52 -24.11 13.01
N ASP A 16 -3.09 -25.37 13.07
CA ASP A 16 -2.89 -26.09 14.32
C ASP A 16 -1.66 -25.57 15.06
N ASP A 17 -1.80 -25.37 16.37
CA ASP A 17 -0.76 -24.86 17.31
C ASP A 17 0.44 -25.83 17.51
N SER A 18 0.64 -26.83 16.65
CA SER A 18 1.54 -27.96 16.94
C SER A 18 2.84 -28.01 16.09
N ASP A 19 3.14 -27.04 15.24
CA ASP A 19 4.41 -27.08 14.48
C ASP A 19 5.34 -25.90 14.79
N SER A 20 6.04 -26.01 15.93
CA SER A 20 7.14 -25.11 16.34
C SER A 20 8.51 -25.65 15.93
N SER A 21 8.72 -25.96 14.64
CA SER A 21 10.06 -26.26 14.13
C SER A 21 10.20 -25.94 12.64
N PHE A 22 10.29 -24.66 12.33
CA PHE A 22 10.75 -24.24 11.01
C PHE A 22 12.27 -24.05 11.06
N THR A 23 13.02 -25.07 10.67
CA THR A 23 14.44 -24.98 10.39
C THR A 23 14.65 -24.49 8.96
N LEU A 24 15.13 -23.24 8.81
CA LEU A 24 15.61 -22.72 7.53
C LEU A 24 16.90 -23.46 7.14
N SER A 25 16.82 -24.38 6.19
CA SER A 25 18.01 -24.92 5.52
C SER A 25 18.51 -23.92 4.50
N VAL A 26 19.61 -23.23 4.81
CA VAL A 26 20.32 -22.37 3.87
C VAL A 26 21.26 -23.23 3.04
N SER A 27 20.89 -23.50 1.79
CA SER A 27 21.84 -24.09 0.82
C SER A 27 22.82 -23.02 0.34
N PRO A 28 24.13 -23.29 0.21
CA PRO A 28 25.09 -22.31 -0.24
C PRO A 28 24.88 -22.02 -1.74
N ILE A 29 24.53 -20.77 -2.04
CA ILE A 29 24.42 -20.29 -3.42
C ILE A 29 25.82 -20.11 -3.99
N ALA A 30 26.14 -20.85 -5.04
CA ALA A 30 27.36 -20.66 -5.83
C ALA A 30 27.35 -19.24 -6.43
N ARG A 31 28.43 -18.48 -6.16
CA ARG A 31 28.64 -17.14 -6.74
C ARG A 31 28.97 -17.29 -8.22
N SER A 32 27.99 -17.04 -9.09
CA SER A 32 28.27 -16.68 -10.49
C SER A 32 28.62 -15.19 -10.55
N ALA A 33 29.54 -14.82 -11.44
CA ALA A 33 30.00 -13.45 -11.66
C ALA A 33 28.80 -12.54 -12.06
N PRO A 34 28.81 -11.24 -11.69
CA PRO A 34 27.71 -10.36 -12.01
C PRO A 34 27.66 -10.11 -13.52
N GLU A 35 26.62 -10.62 -14.18
CA GLU A 35 26.19 -10.09 -15.46
C GLU A 35 25.80 -8.63 -15.29
N ALA A 36 26.33 -7.75 -16.16
CA ALA A 36 26.03 -6.34 -16.16
C ALA A 36 24.52 -6.15 -16.36
N GLU A 37 23.83 -5.68 -15.34
CA GLU A 37 22.41 -5.33 -15.44
C GLU A 37 22.22 -4.27 -16.53
N PRO A 38 21.24 -4.44 -17.44
CA PRO A 38 20.94 -3.40 -18.42
C PRO A 38 20.53 -2.14 -17.67
N MET A 39 21.22 -1.03 -17.91
CA MET A 39 20.90 0.29 -17.37
C MET A 39 19.44 0.63 -17.76
N LEU A 40 18.52 0.45 -16.82
CA LEU A 40 17.14 0.89 -16.95
C LEU A 40 17.17 2.40 -17.17
N LYS A 41 16.72 2.83 -18.37
CA LYS A 41 16.52 4.26 -18.66
C LYS A 41 15.64 4.85 -17.55
N PRO A 42 16.01 6.00 -16.95
CA PRO A 42 15.22 6.60 -15.89
C PRO A 42 13.81 6.83 -16.43
N LYS A 43 12.81 6.24 -15.78
CA LYS A 43 11.41 6.41 -16.11
C LYS A 43 11.10 7.89 -15.91
N MET A 44 10.90 8.65 -17.00
CA MET A 44 10.64 10.09 -16.93
C MET A 44 9.48 10.34 -15.98
N SER A 45 9.70 11.18 -14.97
CA SER A 45 8.63 11.58 -14.06
C SER A 45 7.60 12.38 -14.84
N LYS A 46 6.35 11.91 -14.85
CA LYS A 46 5.26 12.68 -15.46
C LYS A 46 5.02 13.94 -14.64
N ALA A 47 5.04 15.10 -15.30
CA ALA A 47 4.62 16.35 -14.68
C ALA A 47 3.16 16.22 -14.23
N TYR A 48 2.85 16.76 -13.07
CA TYR A 48 1.48 16.79 -12.57
C TYR A 48 1.21 18.03 -11.73
N ILE A 49 -0.06 18.41 -11.67
CA ILE A 49 -0.57 19.46 -10.81
C ILE A 49 -1.78 18.89 -10.07
N VAL A 50 -1.86 19.13 -8.77
CA VAL A 50 -3.03 18.83 -7.94
C VAL A 50 -3.58 20.12 -7.34
N ILE A 51 -4.88 20.31 -7.42
CA ILE A 51 -5.59 21.36 -6.71
C ILE A 51 -6.37 20.69 -5.59
N GLN A 52 -5.96 20.93 -4.35
CA GLN A 52 -6.60 20.38 -3.16
C GLN A 52 -7.85 21.18 -2.80
N GLN A 53 -8.78 20.55 -2.12
CA GLN A 53 -9.94 21.17 -1.49
C GLN A 53 -10.18 20.56 -0.11
N ASN A 54 -11.04 21.21 0.68
CA ASN A 54 -11.51 20.62 1.92
C ASN A 54 -12.41 19.41 1.63
N PHE A 55 -12.33 18.39 2.51
CA PHE A 55 -13.27 17.28 2.43
C PHE A 55 -14.72 17.77 2.61
N SER A 56 -15.59 17.37 1.70
CA SER A 56 -17.03 17.57 1.84
C SER A 56 -17.60 16.60 2.90
N PRO A 57 -18.79 16.89 3.47
CA PRO A 57 -19.47 15.95 4.37
C PRO A 57 -19.69 14.56 3.77
N LYS A 58 -20.01 14.47 2.47
CA LYS A 58 -20.18 13.20 1.76
C LYS A 58 -18.87 12.41 1.67
N GLU A 59 -17.77 13.08 1.37
CA GLU A 59 -16.44 12.46 1.33
C GLU A 59 -16.02 11.96 2.72
N LEU A 60 -16.28 12.72 3.77
CA LEU A 60 -16.01 12.27 5.14
C LEU A 60 -16.89 11.07 5.52
N THR A 61 -18.16 11.04 5.09
CA THR A 61 -19.04 9.88 5.26
C THR A 61 -18.50 8.67 4.51
N PHE A 62 -17.98 8.84 3.28
CA PHE A 62 -17.32 7.76 2.54
C PHE A 62 -16.16 7.17 3.31
N TRP A 63 -15.29 7.99 3.90
CA TRP A 63 -14.15 7.50 4.67
C TRP A 63 -14.54 6.88 6.01
N SER A 64 -15.57 7.43 6.67
CA SER A 64 -16.04 6.95 7.98
C SER A 64 -16.59 5.52 7.96
N GLN A 65 -17.12 5.03 6.83
CA GLN A 65 -17.57 3.64 6.69
C GLN A 65 -16.44 2.61 6.86
N TYR A 66 -15.16 3.05 6.73
CA TYR A 66 -13.96 2.25 6.97
C TYR A 66 -13.31 2.59 8.32
N GLY A 67 -13.99 3.35 9.19
CA GLY A 67 -13.44 3.85 10.45
C GLY A 67 -12.41 4.98 10.28
N ILE A 68 -12.15 5.44 9.05
CA ILE A 68 -11.12 6.43 8.75
C ILE A 68 -11.65 7.84 9.10
N THR A 69 -11.03 8.47 10.09
CA THR A 69 -11.35 9.83 10.55
C THR A 69 -10.54 10.89 9.80
N GLY A 70 -10.94 12.17 9.94
CA GLY A 70 -10.19 13.29 9.39
C GLY A 70 -8.74 13.38 9.93
N GLU A 71 -8.49 12.92 11.16
CA GLU A 71 -7.14 12.86 11.72
C GLU A 71 -6.28 11.80 11.04
N ILE A 72 -6.85 10.64 10.74
CA ILE A 72 -6.17 9.57 9.99
C ILE A 72 -5.85 10.05 8.59
N LEU A 73 -6.82 10.66 7.88
CA LEU A 73 -6.59 11.24 6.56
C LEU A 73 -5.43 12.24 6.57
N LYS A 74 -5.39 13.14 7.55
CA LYS A 74 -4.30 14.10 7.73
C LYS A 74 -2.97 13.42 8.01
N THR A 75 -2.93 12.44 8.92
CA THR A 75 -1.73 11.70 9.32
C THR A 75 -1.10 10.97 8.13
N TYR A 76 -1.93 10.41 7.28
CA TYR A 76 -1.50 9.66 6.09
C TYR A 76 -1.40 10.52 4.83
N LYS A 77 -1.56 11.85 4.95
CA LYS A 77 -1.48 12.81 3.83
C LYS A 77 -2.45 12.45 2.70
N ALA A 78 -3.61 11.89 3.06
CA ALA A 78 -4.73 11.68 2.15
C ALA A 78 -5.54 12.98 2.09
N VAL A 79 -5.82 13.46 0.88
CA VAL A 79 -6.49 14.75 0.65
C VAL A 79 -7.64 14.61 -0.33
N SER A 80 -8.63 15.49 -0.25
CA SER A 80 -9.61 15.68 -1.30
C SER A 80 -9.03 16.58 -2.39
N LEU A 81 -9.23 16.21 -3.64
CA LEU A 81 -8.75 16.96 -4.79
C LEU A 81 -9.91 17.56 -5.57
N LYS A 82 -9.82 18.86 -5.84
CA LYS A 82 -10.70 19.54 -6.78
C LYS A 82 -10.35 19.17 -8.21
N GLU A 83 -9.05 19.08 -8.49
CA GLU A 83 -8.55 18.84 -9.84
C GLU A 83 -7.21 18.10 -9.81
N PHE A 84 -7.01 17.24 -10.80
CA PHE A 84 -5.73 16.62 -11.13
C PHE A 84 -5.42 16.84 -12.60
N ARG A 85 -4.23 17.36 -12.88
CA ARG A 85 -3.70 17.57 -14.24
C ARG A 85 -2.42 16.78 -14.42
N SER A 86 -2.25 16.15 -15.57
CA SER A 86 -1.04 15.40 -15.93
C SER A 86 -0.99 15.25 -17.45
N GLU A 87 -0.08 14.43 -17.94
CA GLU A 87 0.01 14.01 -19.32
C GLU A 87 -0.30 12.51 -19.45
N ASN A 88 -0.98 12.12 -20.51
CA ASN A 88 -1.21 10.71 -20.82
C ASN A 88 0.07 10.03 -21.35
N SER A 89 -0.04 8.74 -21.76
CA SER A 89 1.10 8.00 -22.35
C SER A 89 1.67 8.64 -23.61
N ASP A 90 0.86 9.37 -24.34
CA ASP A 90 1.21 10.00 -25.63
C ASP A 90 1.71 11.45 -25.44
N GLY A 91 1.90 11.91 -24.19
CA GLY A 91 2.32 13.27 -23.88
C GLY A 91 1.22 14.32 -24.04
N LYS A 92 -0.05 13.91 -24.23
CA LYS A 92 -1.16 14.86 -24.35
C LYS A 92 -1.65 15.28 -22.98
N PRO A 93 -2.01 16.57 -22.79
CA PRO A 93 -2.59 17.04 -21.54
C PRO A 93 -3.84 16.24 -21.17
N PHE A 94 -3.91 15.89 -19.90
CA PHE A 94 -5.02 15.15 -19.31
C PHE A 94 -5.38 15.79 -17.97
N TYR A 95 -6.66 15.99 -17.72
CA TYR A 95 -7.15 16.54 -16.45
C TYR A 95 -8.43 15.87 -16.00
N LEU A 96 -8.61 15.82 -14.69
CA LEU A 96 -9.81 15.33 -14.02
C LEU A 96 -10.32 16.40 -13.06
N THR A 97 -11.62 16.56 -12.99
CA THR A 97 -12.30 17.42 -12.02
C THR A 97 -13.19 16.57 -11.13
N SER A 98 -13.09 16.78 -9.83
CA SER A 98 -13.93 16.10 -8.84
C SER A 98 -15.38 16.60 -8.93
N SER A 99 -16.32 15.71 -8.67
CA SER A 99 -17.74 16.02 -8.49
C SER A 99 -18.27 15.29 -7.24
N GLU A 100 -19.51 15.58 -6.84
CA GLU A 100 -20.15 14.87 -5.74
C GLU A 100 -20.34 13.36 -6.00
N GLN A 101 -20.54 12.98 -7.25
CA GLN A 101 -20.75 11.61 -7.68
C GLN A 101 -19.42 10.88 -7.92
N GLU A 102 -18.40 11.62 -8.34
CA GLU A 102 -17.06 11.11 -8.60
C GLU A 102 -16.00 11.91 -7.83
N PRO A 103 -15.89 11.74 -6.52
CA PRO A 103 -14.85 12.36 -5.73
C PRO A 103 -13.47 11.84 -6.12
N ILE A 104 -12.48 12.71 -6.00
CA ILE A 104 -11.08 12.38 -6.29
C ILE A 104 -10.27 12.60 -5.03
N PHE A 105 -9.56 11.57 -4.61
CA PHE A 105 -8.64 11.63 -3.47
C PHE A 105 -7.19 11.50 -3.94
N GLY A 106 -6.26 12.07 -3.19
CA GLY A 106 -4.84 11.98 -3.46
C GLY A 106 -4.07 11.51 -2.24
N TYR A 107 -3.21 10.50 -2.39
CA TYR A 107 -2.19 10.14 -1.42
C TYR A 107 -0.90 10.88 -1.80
N ILE A 108 -0.57 11.91 -1.01
CA ILE A 108 0.50 12.85 -1.35
C ILE A 108 1.84 12.37 -0.83
N GLY A 109 2.76 12.08 -1.73
CA GLY A 109 4.16 11.81 -1.43
C GLY A 109 5.07 13.02 -1.70
N LYS A 110 6.37 12.88 -1.44
CA LYS A 110 7.34 13.98 -1.63
C LYS A 110 7.49 14.42 -3.10
N ARG A 111 7.42 13.48 -4.04
CA ARG A 111 7.62 13.73 -5.48
C ARG A 111 6.62 12.98 -6.35
N HIS A 112 5.52 12.53 -5.76
CA HIS A 112 4.48 11.77 -6.44
C HIS A 112 3.13 12.00 -5.78
N VAL A 113 2.08 11.68 -6.51
CA VAL A 113 0.73 11.55 -5.99
C VAL A 113 0.10 10.29 -6.58
N LYS A 114 -0.51 9.47 -5.74
CA LYS A 114 -1.41 8.40 -6.18
C LYS A 114 -2.83 8.90 -6.06
N ILE A 115 -3.53 8.93 -7.18
CA ILE A 115 -4.92 9.37 -7.26
C ILE A 115 -5.82 8.17 -7.02
N TYR A 116 -6.83 8.35 -6.17
CA TYR A 116 -7.85 7.35 -5.89
C TYR A 116 -9.22 7.87 -6.27
N ARG A 117 -9.92 7.14 -7.13
CA ARG A 117 -11.26 7.42 -7.66
C ARG A 117 -12.18 6.23 -7.34
N PRO A 118 -12.82 6.21 -6.18
CA PRO A 118 -13.52 5.01 -5.67
C PRO A 118 -14.66 4.51 -6.57
N PHE A 119 -15.31 5.41 -7.30
CA PHE A 119 -16.48 5.11 -8.10
C PHE A 119 -16.23 5.05 -9.61
N SER A 120 -14.97 5.24 -10.03
CA SER A 120 -14.60 5.19 -11.45
C SER A 120 -14.07 3.80 -11.83
N GLU A 121 -14.23 3.42 -13.09
CA GLU A 121 -13.69 2.18 -13.64
C GLU A 121 -12.16 2.12 -13.47
N ILE A 122 -11.47 3.21 -13.84
CA ILE A 122 -10.04 3.37 -13.57
C ILE A 122 -9.89 4.04 -12.21
N ARG A 123 -9.75 3.21 -11.16
CA ARG A 123 -9.71 3.69 -9.78
C ARG A 123 -8.41 4.39 -9.39
N PHE A 124 -7.29 4.05 -10.02
CA PHE A 124 -5.98 4.59 -9.65
C PHE A 124 -5.27 5.23 -10.82
N LEU A 125 -4.69 6.43 -10.57
CA LEU A 125 -3.83 7.14 -11.50
C LEU A 125 -2.60 7.64 -10.74
N TYR A 126 -1.57 8.00 -11.47
CA TYR A 126 -0.28 8.30 -10.91
C TYR A 126 0.30 9.58 -11.50
N GLY A 127 0.79 10.47 -10.63
CA GLY A 127 1.52 11.66 -11.01
C GLY A 127 2.90 11.69 -10.35
N GLY A 128 3.92 12.15 -11.08
CA GLY A 128 5.28 12.28 -10.58
C GLY A 128 6.10 10.99 -10.63
N ASN A 129 7.09 10.89 -9.74
CA ASN A 129 8.02 9.77 -9.69
C ASN A 129 7.74 8.88 -8.49
N PHE A 130 7.18 7.70 -8.74
CA PHE A 130 7.09 6.60 -7.79
C PHE A 130 8.42 5.86 -7.80
N GLY A 131 9.34 6.21 -6.92
CA GLY A 131 10.59 5.46 -6.78
C GLY A 131 10.36 3.97 -6.54
N GLU A 132 11.38 3.14 -6.78
CA GLU A 132 11.32 1.67 -6.61
C GLU A 132 10.94 1.23 -5.20
N ASN A 133 11.07 2.10 -4.22
CA ASN A 133 10.78 1.84 -2.80
C ASN A 133 9.51 2.56 -2.31
N TYR A 134 8.48 2.73 -3.18
CA TYR A 134 7.21 3.24 -2.69
C TYR A 134 6.67 2.34 -1.59
N CYS A 135 6.44 2.93 -0.42
CA CYS A 135 5.86 2.25 0.73
C CYS A 135 5.00 3.24 1.50
N PHE A 136 3.70 3.06 1.42
CA PHE A 136 2.74 3.87 2.15
C PHE A 136 2.58 3.37 3.58
N GLY A 137 2.44 4.26 4.53
CA GLY A 137 2.33 3.92 5.95
C GLY A 137 3.66 3.79 6.69
N LEU A 138 4.80 3.79 5.99
CA LEU A 138 6.11 3.56 6.60
C LEU A 138 6.50 4.67 7.60
N GLU A 139 6.15 5.93 7.29
CA GLU A 139 6.45 7.09 8.17
C GLU A 139 5.61 7.10 9.46
N GLN A 140 4.48 6.39 9.47
CA GLN A 140 3.54 6.30 10.59
C GLN A 140 3.84 5.15 11.56
N LEU A 141 4.78 4.27 11.19
CA LEU A 141 5.11 3.13 12.04
C LEU A 141 5.88 3.52 13.30
N PRO A 142 5.56 2.94 14.47
CA PRO A 142 6.33 3.13 15.68
C PRO A 142 7.74 2.52 15.55
N ALA A 143 8.64 2.91 16.45
CA ALA A 143 10.00 2.36 16.47
C ALA A 143 10.02 0.84 16.68
N LYS A 144 9.07 0.29 17.46
CA LYS A 144 8.88 -1.14 17.73
C LYS A 144 7.41 -1.46 17.88
N GLY A 145 7.01 -2.69 17.54
CA GLY A 145 5.65 -3.20 17.70
C GLY A 145 5.62 -4.72 17.70
N ASP A 146 4.47 -5.30 18.00
CA ASP A 146 4.29 -6.76 17.93
C ASP A 146 4.05 -7.22 16.50
N THR A 147 3.03 -6.67 15.86
CA THR A 147 2.59 -7.11 14.53
C THR A 147 2.56 -5.95 13.55
N LEU A 148 3.07 -6.20 12.34
CA LEU A 148 2.98 -5.33 11.18
C LEU A 148 2.22 -6.08 10.07
N PHE A 149 1.19 -5.44 9.53
CA PHE A 149 0.48 -5.96 8.37
C PHE A 149 1.03 -5.34 7.07
N ILE A 150 1.15 -6.14 6.03
CA ILE A 150 1.41 -5.70 4.66
C ILE A 150 0.14 -5.96 3.86
N THR A 151 -0.51 -4.90 3.37
CA THR A 151 -1.82 -4.94 2.70
C THR A 151 -1.72 -4.61 1.21
N GLY A 152 -2.84 -4.78 0.50
CA GLY A 152 -2.94 -4.50 -0.93
C GLY A 152 -3.02 -3.01 -1.29
N GLY A 153 -3.49 -2.13 -0.39
CA GLY A 153 -3.75 -0.75 -0.74
C GLY A 153 -3.72 0.26 0.41
N GLU A 154 -3.64 1.54 0.06
CA GLU A 154 -3.53 2.66 0.99
C GLU A 154 -4.77 2.79 1.89
N LYS A 155 -5.96 2.51 1.34
CA LYS A 155 -7.21 2.53 2.10
C LYS A 155 -7.17 1.50 3.22
N ASP A 156 -6.67 0.30 2.95
CA ASP A 156 -6.60 -0.80 3.91
C ASP A 156 -5.59 -0.50 5.02
N VAL A 157 -4.45 0.13 4.68
CA VAL A 157 -3.49 0.64 5.67
C VAL A 157 -4.17 1.62 6.63
N MET A 158 -4.93 2.59 6.12
CA MET A 158 -5.63 3.56 6.96
C MET A 158 -6.78 2.93 7.75
N THR A 159 -7.48 1.94 7.19
CA THR A 159 -8.50 1.17 7.90
C THR A 159 -7.90 0.42 9.09
N LEU A 160 -6.80 -0.27 8.89
CA LEU A 160 -6.10 -0.96 9.97
C LEU A 160 -5.59 0.01 11.03
N ALA A 161 -5.06 1.16 10.63
CA ALA A 161 -4.64 2.21 11.56
C ALA A 161 -5.81 2.76 12.38
N ALA A 162 -7.00 2.89 11.78
CA ALA A 162 -8.22 3.30 12.48
C ALA A 162 -8.60 2.34 13.62
N HIS A 163 -8.21 1.06 13.49
CA HIS A 163 -8.46 0.02 14.48
C HIS A 163 -7.23 -0.26 15.38
N GLY A 164 -6.20 0.61 15.34
CA GLY A 164 -5.03 0.50 16.20
C GLY A 164 -3.96 -0.47 15.73
N PHE A 165 -4.05 -0.97 14.48
CA PHE A 165 -3.05 -1.87 13.91
C PHE A 165 -2.01 -1.10 13.09
N HIS A 166 -0.80 -1.64 13.04
CA HIS A 166 0.28 -1.11 12.21
C HIS A 166 0.26 -1.78 10.84
N ALA A 167 0.20 -0.99 9.79
CA ALA A 167 0.16 -1.52 8.44
C ALA A 167 0.95 -0.66 7.45
N ILE A 168 1.41 -1.30 6.38
CA ILE A 168 2.00 -0.67 5.20
C ILE A 168 1.44 -1.31 3.94
N CYS A 169 1.55 -0.61 2.81
CA CYS A 169 1.38 -1.24 1.51
C CYS A 169 2.40 -0.72 0.51
N PHE A 170 2.55 -1.46 -0.58
CA PHE A 170 3.33 -1.08 -1.75
C PHE A 170 2.41 -0.55 -2.85
N ASN A 171 2.94 -0.27 -4.03
CA ASN A 171 2.16 0.36 -5.09
C ASN A 171 0.96 -0.49 -5.57
N SER A 172 1.07 -1.80 -5.48
CA SER A 172 -0.02 -2.77 -5.74
C SER A 172 0.29 -4.07 -4.99
N GLU A 173 -0.70 -4.96 -4.85
CA GLU A 173 -0.49 -6.30 -4.30
C GLU A 173 0.57 -7.11 -5.07
N THR A 174 0.61 -6.93 -6.40
CA THR A 174 1.57 -7.60 -7.27
C THR A 174 2.97 -6.99 -7.25
N ALA A 175 3.18 -5.86 -6.55
CA ALA A 175 4.49 -5.23 -6.44
C ALA A 175 5.44 -6.11 -5.62
N THR A 176 6.67 -6.24 -6.11
CA THR A 176 7.71 -6.93 -5.35
C THR A 176 7.98 -6.20 -4.04
N ILE A 177 7.99 -6.93 -2.92
CA ILE A 177 8.34 -6.39 -1.61
C ILE A 177 9.85 -6.19 -1.57
N PRO A 178 10.36 -4.92 -1.43
CA PRO A 178 11.79 -4.68 -1.41
C PRO A 178 12.44 -5.31 -0.18
N ALA A 179 13.41 -6.20 -0.38
CA ALA A 179 14.13 -6.85 0.72
C ALA A 179 14.81 -5.84 1.67
N SER A 180 15.18 -4.65 1.17
CA SER A 180 15.72 -3.56 1.98
C SER A 180 14.73 -3.02 3.01
N ILE A 181 13.43 -2.99 2.68
CA ILE A 181 12.36 -2.57 3.60
C ILE A 181 12.14 -3.66 4.65
N ILE A 182 12.04 -4.92 4.24
CA ILE A 182 11.87 -6.04 5.18
C ILE A 182 13.04 -6.10 6.17
N ARG A 183 14.29 -5.98 5.71
CA ARG A 183 15.47 -5.93 6.61
C ARG A 183 15.43 -4.78 7.63
N LYS A 184 14.79 -3.66 7.30
CA LYS A 184 14.60 -2.53 8.23
C LYS A 184 13.46 -2.75 9.23
N LEU A 185 12.46 -3.54 8.85
CA LEU A 185 11.24 -3.74 9.63
C LEU A 185 11.31 -4.98 10.54
N SER A 186 11.98 -6.05 10.11
CA SER A 186 12.10 -7.28 10.89
C SER A 186 12.72 -7.11 12.28
N PRO A 187 13.66 -6.18 12.56
CA PRO A 187 14.12 -5.91 13.91
C PRO A 187 13.14 -5.07 14.76
N ARG A 188 12.12 -4.49 14.12
CA ARG A 188 11.15 -3.59 14.77
C ARG A 188 9.86 -4.28 15.17
N PHE A 189 9.48 -5.34 14.45
CA PHE A 189 8.22 -6.06 14.64
C PHE A 189 8.50 -7.55 14.85
N LYS A 190 7.79 -8.16 15.82
CA LYS A 190 7.92 -9.60 16.11
C LYS A 190 7.32 -10.43 14.97
N HIS A 191 6.20 -9.94 14.39
CA HIS A 191 5.48 -10.62 13.34
C HIS A 191 5.25 -9.65 12.17
N ILE A 192 5.50 -10.12 10.94
CA ILE A 192 5.13 -9.43 9.71
C ILE A 192 4.16 -10.34 8.97
N ILE A 193 2.92 -9.87 8.77
CA ILE A 193 1.82 -10.64 8.22
C ILE A 193 1.40 -10.05 6.89
N LEU A 194 1.30 -10.89 5.85
CA LEU A 194 0.70 -10.50 4.57
C LEU A 194 -0.82 -10.62 4.69
N LEU A 195 -1.51 -9.52 4.44
CA LEU A 195 -2.97 -9.43 4.48
C LEU A 195 -3.47 -8.88 3.13
N TYR A 196 -3.65 -9.79 2.17
CA TYR A 196 -4.15 -9.49 0.82
C TYR A 196 -5.59 -9.96 0.65
N ASP A 197 -6.24 -9.50 -0.41
CA ASP A 197 -7.60 -9.92 -0.75
C ASP A 197 -7.65 -11.43 -1.01
N VAL A 198 -8.75 -12.08 -0.61
CA VAL A 198 -8.98 -13.53 -0.81
C VAL A 198 -9.52 -13.79 -2.22
N ASP A 199 -8.96 -13.12 -3.22
CA ASP A 199 -9.19 -13.42 -4.62
C ASP A 199 -8.03 -14.23 -5.20
N LYS A 200 -8.16 -14.66 -6.46
CA LYS A 200 -7.12 -15.46 -7.13
C LYS A 200 -5.78 -14.72 -7.16
N THR A 201 -5.79 -13.41 -7.36
CA THR A 201 -4.58 -12.58 -7.45
C THR A 201 -3.90 -12.48 -6.09
N GLY A 202 -4.64 -12.16 -5.03
CA GLY A 202 -4.10 -12.07 -3.66
C GLY A 202 -3.55 -13.39 -3.16
N LEU A 203 -4.21 -14.53 -3.45
CA LEU A 203 -3.73 -15.85 -3.09
C LEU A 203 -2.42 -16.23 -3.83
N ASP A 204 -2.34 -15.96 -5.15
CA ASP A 204 -1.13 -16.27 -5.93
C ASP A 204 0.06 -15.41 -5.51
N VAL A 205 -0.18 -14.13 -5.21
CA VAL A 205 0.85 -13.21 -4.74
C VAL A 205 1.30 -13.54 -3.31
N SER A 206 0.37 -13.89 -2.42
CA SER A 206 0.69 -14.30 -1.06
C SER A 206 1.65 -15.49 -1.06
N ARG A 207 1.39 -16.52 -1.87
CA ARG A 207 2.28 -17.68 -2.02
C ARG A 207 3.67 -17.32 -2.58
N LYS A 208 3.76 -16.30 -3.43
CA LYS A 208 5.03 -15.86 -4.02
C LYS A 208 5.90 -15.09 -3.04
N HIS A 209 5.29 -14.45 -2.04
CA HIS A 209 5.98 -13.60 -1.05
C HIS A 209 6.28 -14.33 0.28
N GLN A 210 5.86 -15.59 0.43
CA GLN A 210 6.25 -16.49 1.52
C GLN A 210 7.67 -17.05 1.29
#